data_527035f9b8f1b92fc6d1d40c7d77586c
#
_entry.id   527035f9b8f1b92fc6d1d40c7d77586c
#
_cell.length_a   1.000
_cell.length_b   1.000
_cell.length_c   1.000
_cell.angle_alpha   90.00
_cell.angle_beta   90.00
_cell.angle_gamma   90.00
#
_symmetry.space_group_name_H-M   'P 1'
#
loop_
_entity.id
_entity.type
_entity.pdbx_description
1 polymer ?
#
loop_
_entity_poly.entity_id
_entity_poly.type
_entity_poly.pdbx_seq_one_letter_code
_entity_poly.pdbx_strand_id
1 'polypeptide(L)'
;MSPFVQPIPMEDDGWCGQLTLPREITLGDDGDVVTAPVAEMEGLREDTLDHGSITLDMDGEQIIADDAEAVEIEMTIDLAASTAERAGLKIHATEDGAYTYVAYDGQIGRVVVDRQAMANGDRGYH
;
A
#
# COMPACT_ATOMS: atom_id res chain seq x y z
N MET A 1 27.19 7.13 15.44
CA MET A 1 26.00 6.44 14.96
C MET A 1 25.66 7.02 13.60
N SER A 2 25.54 6.19 12.57
CA SER A 2 25.16 6.69 11.25
C SER A 2 23.76 7.26 11.34
N PRO A 3 23.48 8.48 10.87
CA PRO A 3 22.13 9.05 10.88
C PRO A 3 21.17 8.31 9.93
N PHE A 4 21.65 7.29 9.24
CA PHE A 4 20.91 6.52 8.23
C PHE A 4 20.37 5.17 8.72
N VAL A 5 20.63 4.81 9.98
CA VAL A 5 20.09 3.58 10.58
C VAL A 5 19.16 3.98 11.70
N GLN A 6 17.87 3.98 11.43
CA GLN A 6 16.87 4.06 12.48
C GLN A 6 16.69 2.65 13.07
N PRO A 7 16.71 2.49 14.39
CA PRO A 7 16.39 1.22 15.00
C PRO A 7 14.91 0.92 14.73
N ILE A 8 14.65 -0.16 14.04
CA ILE A 8 13.29 -0.70 13.95
C ILE A 8 13.07 -1.43 15.29
N PRO A 9 11.98 -1.16 16.02
CA PRO A 9 11.69 -1.86 17.26
C PRO A 9 11.32 -3.32 16.96
N MET A 10 12.34 -4.17 16.94
CA MET A 10 12.22 -5.61 16.65
C MET A 10 12.36 -6.47 17.92
N GLU A 11 12.67 -5.84 19.07
CA GLU A 11 12.90 -6.56 20.32
C GLU A 11 11.62 -7.23 20.82
N ASP A 12 10.47 -6.60 20.61
CA ASP A 12 9.18 -7.11 21.05
C ASP A 12 8.68 -8.26 20.15
N ASP A 13 9.03 -8.26 18.86
CA ASP A 13 8.59 -9.26 17.89
C ASP A 13 9.43 -10.53 17.91
N GLY A 14 10.65 -10.48 18.46
CA GLY A 14 11.57 -11.61 18.54
C GLY A 14 12.13 -12.10 17.19
N TRP A 15 11.89 -11.35 16.11
CA TRP A 15 12.37 -11.68 14.77
C TRP A 15 12.68 -10.40 13.96
N CYS A 16 13.41 -10.57 12.88
CA CYS A 16 13.87 -9.47 12.03
C CYS A 16 13.83 -9.86 10.55
N GLY A 17 13.26 -8.98 9.75
CA GLY A 17 13.17 -9.15 8.31
C GLY A 17 11.94 -9.95 7.88
N GLN A 18 11.54 -9.77 6.63
CA GLN A 18 10.39 -10.44 6.01
C GLN A 18 10.77 -10.92 4.61
N LEU A 19 10.19 -12.03 4.21
CA LEU A 19 10.17 -12.43 2.80
C LEU A 19 8.94 -11.80 2.15
N THR A 20 9.10 -11.33 0.92
CA THR A 20 7.96 -10.92 0.10
C THR A 20 7.12 -12.13 -0.28
N LEU A 21 5.89 -11.90 -0.71
CA LEU A 21 5.08 -12.94 -1.31
C LEU A 21 5.82 -13.60 -2.49
N PRO A 22 5.68 -14.92 -2.68
CA PRO A 22 6.24 -15.61 -3.83
C PRO A 22 5.68 -15.02 -5.12
N ARG A 23 6.56 -14.83 -6.11
CA ARG A 23 6.21 -14.21 -7.38
C ARG A 23 6.64 -15.09 -8.53
N GLU A 24 5.79 -15.20 -9.53
CA GLU A 24 6.14 -15.74 -10.82
C GLU A 24 6.83 -14.67 -11.67
N ILE A 25 7.85 -15.07 -12.39
CA ILE A 25 8.57 -14.20 -13.33
C ILE A 25 8.32 -14.74 -14.73
N THR A 26 7.73 -13.94 -15.58
CA THR A 26 7.41 -14.28 -16.96
C THR A 26 7.99 -13.23 -17.91
N LEU A 27 8.05 -13.59 -19.20
CA LEU A 27 8.43 -12.66 -20.25
C LEU A 27 7.14 -12.18 -20.94
N GLY A 28 6.94 -10.88 -20.98
CA GLY A 28 5.83 -10.26 -21.71
C GLY A 28 6.03 -10.33 -23.24
N ASP A 29 4.96 -10.09 -24.00
CA ASP A 29 4.99 -10.13 -25.48
C ASP A 29 5.93 -9.09 -26.10
N ASP A 30 6.20 -8.01 -25.39
CA ASP A 30 7.15 -6.94 -25.74
C ASP A 30 8.60 -7.24 -25.36
N GLY A 31 8.86 -8.36 -24.67
CA GLY A 31 10.15 -8.78 -24.18
C GLY A 31 10.51 -8.24 -22.80
N ASP A 32 9.61 -7.53 -22.14
CA ASP A 32 9.81 -7.05 -20.79
C ASP A 32 9.59 -8.15 -19.74
N VAL A 33 10.30 -8.05 -18.63
CA VAL A 33 10.13 -8.95 -17.48
C VAL A 33 8.90 -8.55 -16.70
N VAL A 34 7.94 -9.46 -16.61
CA VAL A 34 6.71 -9.29 -15.82
C VAL A 34 6.83 -10.12 -14.55
N THR A 35 6.44 -9.53 -13.42
CA THR A 35 6.37 -10.23 -12.15
C THR A 35 4.98 -10.09 -11.55
N ALA A 36 4.38 -11.22 -11.15
CA ALA A 36 3.08 -11.25 -10.50
C ALA A 36 3.13 -12.18 -9.27
N PRO A 37 2.26 -11.98 -8.26
CA PRO A 37 2.07 -13.00 -7.24
C PRO A 37 1.71 -14.34 -7.89
N VAL A 38 2.17 -15.46 -7.30
CA VAL A 38 1.81 -16.78 -7.81
C VAL A 38 0.32 -17.06 -7.62
N ALA A 39 -0.30 -17.78 -8.55
CA ALA A 39 -1.74 -18.04 -8.54
C ALA A 39 -2.23 -18.78 -7.28
N GLU A 40 -1.35 -19.55 -6.65
CA GLU A 40 -1.65 -20.26 -5.40
C GLU A 40 -2.03 -19.32 -4.25
N MET A 41 -1.62 -18.04 -4.31
CA MET A 41 -2.01 -17.03 -3.32
C MET A 41 -3.52 -16.77 -3.31
N GLU A 42 -4.20 -17.00 -4.42
CA GLU A 42 -5.66 -16.87 -4.48
C GLU A 42 -6.38 -17.83 -3.53
N GLY A 43 -5.76 -19.00 -3.26
CA GLY A 43 -6.29 -19.97 -2.31
C GLY A 43 -6.26 -19.52 -0.84
N LEU A 44 -5.61 -18.41 -0.53
CA LEU A 44 -5.57 -17.81 0.81
C LEU A 44 -6.66 -16.74 1.00
N ARG A 45 -7.39 -16.39 -0.06
CA ARG A 45 -8.51 -15.45 0.02
C ARG A 45 -9.66 -16.10 0.76
N GLU A 46 -10.18 -15.45 1.78
CA GLU A 46 -11.34 -15.89 2.55
C GLU A 46 -12.57 -15.08 2.13
N ASP A 47 -12.74 -13.89 2.68
CA ASP A 47 -13.88 -13.03 2.39
C ASP A 47 -13.50 -11.93 1.37
N THR A 48 -14.47 -11.57 0.54
CA THR A 48 -14.30 -10.48 -0.44
C THR A 48 -15.26 -9.36 -0.13
N LEU A 49 -14.73 -8.14 -0.01
CA LEU A 49 -15.50 -6.91 0.08
C LEU A 49 -15.45 -6.19 -1.26
N ASP A 50 -16.59 -6.08 -1.95
CA ASP A 50 -16.71 -5.32 -3.19
C ASP A 50 -17.41 -4.00 -2.92
N HIS A 51 -16.68 -2.91 -3.08
CA HIS A 51 -17.20 -1.55 -2.87
C HIS A 51 -17.72 -0.90 -4.17
N GLY A 52 -17.59 -1.59 -5.30
CA GLY A 52 -17.97 -1.02 -6.60
C GLY A 52 -17.20 0.27 -6.90
N SER A 53 -17.90 1.24 -7.49
CA SER A 53 -17.30 2.53 -7.82
C SER A 53 -17.50 3.53 -6.68
N ILE A 54 -16.40 4.13 -6.24
CA ILE A 54 -16.39 5.17 -5.22
C ILE A 54 -15.97 6.49 -5.88
N THR A 55 -16.73 7.55 -5.62
CA THR A 55 -16.34 8.91 -6.01
C THR A 55 -16.15 9.72 -4.73
N LEU A 56 -14.98 10.33 -4.59
CA LEU A 56 -14.65 11.18 -3.46
C LEU A 56 -14.59 12.64 -3.91
N ASP A 57 -15.14 13.54 -3.10
CA ASP A 57 -14.93 14.97 -3.25
C ASP A 57 -13.49 15.35 -2.84
N MET A 58 -13.12 16.61 -3.08
CA MET A 58 -11.81 17.13 -2.66
C MET A 58 -11.59 16.90 -1.16
N ASP A 59 -10.46 16.28 -0.81
CA ASP A 59 -10.11 15.87 0.55
C ASP A 59 -11.08 14.85 1.19
N GLY A 60 -11.96 14.24 0.38
CA GLY A 60 -12.91 13.23 0.85
C GLY A 60 -12.20 11.92 1.22
N GLU A 61 -12.69 11.28 2.26
CA GLU A 61 -12.23 9.97 2.73
C GLU A 61 -13.42 9.04 2.96
N GLN A 62 -13.24 7.76 2.67
CA GLN A 62 -14.21 6.72 2.95
C GLN A 62 -13.51 5.53 3.57
N ILE A 63 -14.02 5.05 4.69
CA ILE A 63 -13.56 3.80 5.29
C ILE A 63 -14.08 2.65 4.42
N ILE A 64 -13.18 1.81 3.94
CA ILE A 64 -13.49 0.65 3.10
C ILE A 64 -13.34 -0.68 3.85
N ALA A 65 -12.53 -0.71 4.89
CA ALA A 65 -12.42 -1.86 5.78
C ALA A 65 -12.03 -1.38 7.18
N ASP A 66 -12.54 -2.06 8.19
CA ASP A 66 -12.22 -1.84 9.59
C ASP A 66 -11.67 -3.15 10.16
N ASP A 67 -10.73 -3.06 11.11
CA ASP A 67 -10.07 -4.22 11.74
C ASP A 67 -9.43 -5.21 10.75
N ALA A 68 -8.94 -4.74 9.61
CA ALA A 68 -8.33 -5.58 8.58
C ALA A 68 -6.82 -5.78 8.85
N GLU A 69 -6.44 -6.95 9.35
CA GLU A 69 -5.04 -7.27 9.68
C GLU A 69 -4.23 -7.76 8.47
N ALA A 70 -4.83 -8.61 7.64
CA ALA A 70 -4.20 -9.18 6.45
C ALA A 70 -5.15 -9.06 5.26
N VAL A 71 -4.79 -8.23 4.29
CA VAL A 71 -5.67 -7.92 3.16
C VAL A 71 -4.90 -7.94 1.84
N GLU A 72 -5.60 -8.36 0.80
CA GLU A 72 -5.25 -8.07 -0.59
C GLU A 72 -6.20 -6.98 -1.09
N ILE A 73 -5.66 -5.95 -1.73
CA ILE A 73 -6.46 -4.83 -2.23
C ILE A 73 -6.21 -4.70 -3.74
N GLU A 74 -7.29 -4.78 -4.49
CA GLU A 74 -7.30 -4.47 -5.91
C GLU A 74 -8.08 -3.18 -6.13
N MET A 75 -7.45 -2.17 -6.73
CA MET A 75 -8.04 -0.86 -6.94
C MET A 75 -7.65 -0.30 -8.31
N THR A 76 -8.62 0.26 -9.00
CA THR A 76 -8.39 1.03 -10.23
C THR A 76 -8.70 2.50 -9.95
N ILE A 77 -7.77 3.38 -10.31
CA ILE A 77 -7.95 4.84 -10.21
C ILE A 77 -8.19 5.39 -11.62
N ASP A 78 -9.35 6.02 -11.83
CA ASP A 78 -9.63 6.73 -13.09
C ASP A 78 -8.93 8.09 -13.08
N LEU A 79 -7.74 8.12 -13.66
CA LEU A 79 -6.93 9.34 -13.74
C LEU A 79 -7.54 10.37 -14.69
N ALA A 80 -8.33 9.95 -15.69
CA ALA A 80 -8.91 10.88 -16.66
C ALA A 80 -10.07 11.68 -16.04
N ALA A 81 -10.79 11.08 -15.09
CA ALA A 81 -11.87 11.73 -14.36
C ALA A 81 -11.41 12.45 -13.10
N SER A 82 -10.18 12.20 -12.64
CA SER A 82 -9.66 12.74 -11.38
C SER A 82 -9.00 14.09 -11.58
N THR A 83 -9.29 15.04 -10.69
CA THR A 83 -8.57 16.32 -10.54
C THR A 83 -7.64 16.34 -9.33
N ALA A 84 -7.57 15.23 -8.58
CA ALA A 84 -6.73 15.12 -7.40
C ALA A 84 -5.24 15.05 -7.78
N GLU A 85 -4.40 15.73 -7.02
CA GLU A 85 -2.94 15.58 -7.16
C GLU A 85 -2.48 14.20 -6.73
N ARG A 86 -3.11 13.63 -5.68
CA ARG A 86 -2.85 12.30 -5.16
C ARG A 86 -4.16 11.57 -4.88
N ALA A 87 -4.23 10.30 -5.26
CA ALA A 87 -5.34 9.42 -4.94
C ALA A 87 -4.81 8.05 -4.52
N GLY A 88 -5.37 7.46 -3.47
CA GLY A 88 -4.86 6.20 -2.95
C GLY A 88 -5.53 5.76 -1.65
N LEU A 89 -4.83 4.95 -0.89
CA LEU A 89 -5.32 4.28 0.31
C LEU A 89 -4.49 4.68 1.53
N LYS A 90 -5.16 4.98 2.62
CA LYS A 90 -4.56 5.03 3.95
C LYS A 90 -4.66 3.64 4.57
N ILE A 91 -3.53 2.99 4.76
CA ILE A 91 -3.43 1.67 5.40
C ILE A 91 -2.82 1.81 6.79
N HIS A 92 -3.09 0.86 7.68
CA HIS A 92 -2.71 0.92 9.09
C HIS A 92 -3.15 2.23 9.75
N ALA A 93 -4.35 2.70 9.41
CA ALA A 93 -4.88 3.91 10.00
C ALA A 93 -5.31 3.65 11.45
N THR A 94 -4.96 4.56 12.35
CA THR A 94 -5.26 4.48 13.78
C THR A 94 -6.15 5.64 14.21
N GLU A 95 -6.84 5.51 15.35
CA GLU A 95 -7.73 6.55 15.87
C GLU A 95 -7.01 7.87 16.18
N ASP A 96 -5.72 7.81 16.53
CA ASP A 96 -4.87 8.98 16.76
C ASP A 96 -4.33 9.64 15.48
N GLY A 97 -4.76 9.14 14.33
CA GLY A 97 -4.48 9.75 13.03
C GLY A 97 -3.16 9.32 12.38
N ALA A 98 -2.52 8.26 12.87
CA ALA A 98 -1.37 7.69 12.19
C ALA A 98 -1.82 6.80 11.02
N TYR A 99 -1.06 6.80 9.92
CA TYR A 99 -1.32 5.95 8.76
C TYR A 99 -0.10 5.84 7.84
N THR A 100 -0.12 4.88 6.95
CA THR A 100 0.73 4.83 5.75
C THR A 100 -0.15 5.13 4.53
N TYR A 101 0.29 6.07 3.68
CA TYR A 101 -0.44 6.42 2.47
C TYR A 101 0.19 5.77 1.26
N VAL A 102 -0.53 4.89 0.59
CA VAL A 102 -0.15 4.28 -0.68
C VAL A 102 -0.98 4.94 -1.77
N ALA A 103 -0.37 5.74 -2.61
CA ALA A 103 -1.09 6.57 -3.56
C ALA A 103 -0.39 6.70 -4.91
N TYR A 104 -1.19 6.97 -5.94
CA TYR A 104 -0.68 7.52 -7.18
C TYR A 104 -0.52 9.04 -7.02
N ASP A 105 0.68 9.52 -7.31
CA ASP A 105 0.99 10.96 -7.34
C ASP A 105 1.02 11.42 -8.80
N GLY A 106 0.02 12.24 -9.16
CA GLY A 106 -0.16 12.74 -10.52
C GLY A 106 0.89 13.76 -10.96
N GLN A 107 1.58 14.42 -10.02
CA GLN A 107 2.62 15.39 -10.35
C GLN A 107 3.90 14.70 -10.85
N ILE A 108 4.23 13.56 -10.28
CA ILE A 108 5.44 12.82 -10.65
C ILE A 108 5.13 11.54 -11.46
N GLY A 109 3.85 11.21 -11.65
CA GLY A 109 3.42 10.06 -12.43
C GLY A 109 3.82 8.71 -11.84
N ARG A 110 3.80 8.56 -10.52
CA ARG A 110 4.28 7.35 -9.83
C ARG A 110 3.36 6.96 -8.67
N VAL A 111 3.39 5.68 -8.36
CA VAL A 111 2.88 5.18 -7.07
C VAL A 111 3.93 5.47 -6.00
N VAL A 112 3.49 6.06 -4.91
CA VAL A 112 4.31 6.43 -3.75
C VAL A 112 3.80 5.71 -2.50
N VAL A 113 4.71 5.42 -1.59
CA VAL A 113 4.41 4.95 -0.24
C VAL A 113 4.90 6.02 0.73
N ASP A 114 3.96 6.78 1.28
CA ASP A 114 4.26 7.86 2.22
C ASP A 114 4.01 7.40 3.65
N ARG A 115 5.07 7.42 4.46
CA ARG A 115 5.08 6.97 5.86
C ARG A 115 5.25 8.11 6.86
N GLN A 116 5.11 9.36 6.43
CA GLN A 116 5.36 10.52 7.30
C GLN A 116 4.38 10.62 8.47
N ALA A 117 3.16 10.07 8.30
CA ALA A 117 2.12 10.06 9.32
C ALA A 117 2.11 8.79 10.20
N MET A 118 3.14 7.95 10.14
CA MET A 118 3.20 6.77 11.00
C MET A 118 3.42 7.11 12.47
N ALA A 119 2.79 6.35 13.38
CA ALA A 119 2.81 6.55 14.83
C ALA A 119 4.22 6.59 15.44
N ASN A 120 5.16 5.84 14.87
CA ASN A 120 6.52 5.72 15.41
C ASN A 120 7.49 6.81 14.93
N GLY A 121 7.02 7.82 14.22
CA GLY A 121 7.87 8.86 13.67
C GLY A 121 8.97 8.34 12.74
N ASP A 122 8.84 7.10 12.31
CA ASP A 122 9.80 6.40 11.47
C ASP A 122 9.67 6.91 10.03
N ARG A 123 10.28 8.06 9.81
CA ARG A 123 10.35 8.70 8.51
C ARG A 123 11.33 7.91 7.65
N GLY A 124 10.80 6.87 7.01
CA GLY A 124 11.57 6.15 6.01
C GLY A 124 12.06 7.10 4.90
N TYR A 125 13.22 6.84 4.36
CA TYR A 125 13.68 7.54 3.16
C TYR A 125 12.76 7.18 1.98
N HIS A 126 12.35 8.18 1.26
CA HIS A 126 11.57 8.08 0.02
C HIS A 126 12.50 7.90 -1.19
#